data_e1d451ce0ef94eaf310383cb0c9529fe
#
_entry.id   e1d451ce0ef94eaf310383cb0c9529fe
#
_cell.length_a   1.000
_cell.length_b   1.000
_cell.length_c   1.000
_cell.angle_alpha   90.00
_cell.angle_beta   90.00
_cell.angle_gamma   90.00
#
_symmetry.space_group_name_H-M   'P 1'
#
loop_
_entity.id
_entity.type
_entity.pdbx_description
1 polymer ?
#
loop_
_entity_poly.entity_id
_entity_poly.type
_entity_poly.pdbx_seq_one_letter_code
_entity_poly.pdbx_strand_id
1 'polypeptide(L)'
;SVTASALQGGDNSLFSVLDYSLQDPRELLFYLAVGALCSVVGPLWMNSVLKLRALNLKIFKGHKLSIIMLAFFFMVVISQIDPAALGSGHHALEDALLSLIKDNKVILTLFVLKFISTTVCYSSGISGGLFLPTLMMGAMLGSLVGNVCHEFYPNITSNIGAYAIVGMGAYFAAVIRAPFTSIIMVFELTRDYNIMLPLMIANITSYFISSKFTTGSIYERISEQDGIHLPSREDHDVLETLLVEEAMIT
;
A
#
# COMPACT_ATOMS: atom_id res chain seq x y z
N SER A 1 4.63 19.46 -8.07
CA SER A 1 5.67 20.32 -8.62
C SER A 1 5.31 21.80 -8.38
N VAL A 2 6.30 22.67 -8.25
CA VAL A 2 6.11 24.13 -8.01
C VAL A 2 5.17 24.77 -9.04
N THR A 3 5.22 24.29 -10.28
CA THR A 3 4.33 24.77 -11.37
C THR A 3 2.88 24.35 -11.18
N ALA A 4 2.61 23.15 -10.64
CA ALA A 4 1.25 22.69 -10.39
C ALA A 4 0.61 23.46 -9.22
N SER A 5 1.34 23.72 -8.14
CA SER A 5 0.84 24.51 -7.00
C SER A 5 0.61 25.97 -7.37
N ALA A 6 1.45 26.55 -8.24
CA ALA A 6 1.26 27.90 -8.75
C ALA A 6 -0.02 28.03 -9.65
N LEU A 7 -0.38 26.98 -10.38
CA LEU A 7 -1.58 26.94 -11.20
C LEU A 7 -2.86 26.66 -10.40
N GLN A 8 -2.77 25.99 -9.27
CA GLN A 8 -3.90 25.68 -8.38
C GLN A 8 -4.18 26.75 -7.31
N GLY A 9 -3.39 27.81 -7.28
CA GLY A 9 -3.71 29.02 -6.49
C GLY A 9 -3.44 28.90 -4.99
N GLY A 10 -2.57 28.01 -4.54
CA GLY A 10 -2.19 27.96 -3.14
C GLY A 10 -1.62 26.62 -2.65
N ASP A 11 -1.21 26.60 -1.42
CA ASP A 11 -0.61 25.49 -0.67
C ASP A 11 -1.60 24.38 -0.26
N ASN A 12 -2.49 23.96 -1.16
CA ASN A 12 -3.44 22.91 -0.84
C ASN A 12 -2.76 21.54 -0.89
N SER A 13 -2.70 20.85 0.24
CA SER A 13 -2.41 19.41 0.31
C SER A 13 -3.46 18.63 -0.49
N LEU A 14 -3.06 17.52 -1.11
CA LEU A 14 -3.99 16.67 -1.88
C LEU A 14 -5.04 15.99 -0.98
N PHE A 15 -4.72 15.82 0.30
CA PHE A 15 -5.64 15.33 1.32
C PHE A 15 -5.74 16.34 2.45
N SER A 16 -6.96 16.56 2.93
CA SER A 16 -7.20 17.29 4.17
C SER A 16 -6.72 16.42 5.32
N VAL A 17 -5.74 16.90 6.07
CA VAL A 17 -5.17 16.18 7.22
C VAL A 17 -5.25 17.09 8.43
N LEU A 18 -5.54 16.51 9.59
CA LEU A 18 -5.49 17.22 10.86
C LEU A 18 -4.03 17.42 11.29
N ASP A 19 -3.72 18.59 11.83
CA ASP A 19 -2.38 18.89 12.34
C ASP A 19 -1.96 17.84 13.38
N TYR A 20 -0.79 17.25 13.16
CA TYR A 20 -0.20 16.28 14.06
C TYR A 20 0.87 16.90 14.92
N SER A 21 0.87 16.57 16.21
CA SER A 21 1.97 16.85 17.12
C SER A 21 2.28 15.61 17.96
N LEU A 22 3.52 15.16 17.95
CA LEU A 22 3.97 14.10 18.82
C LEU A 22 3.93 14.58 20.27
N GLN A 23 3.03 14.03 21.08
CA GLN A 23 2.87 14.43 22.48
C GLN A 23 3.82 13.67 23.41
N ASP A 24 4.02 12.37 23.18
CA ASP A 24 4.86 11.51 24.01
C ASP A 24 5.76 10.64 23.11
N PRO A 25 7.09 10.56 23.38
CA PRO A 25 8.00 9.67 22.66
C PRO A 25 7.60 8.17 22.71
N ARG A 26 6.83 7.74 23.70
CA ARG A 26 6.31 6.36 23.80
C ARG A 26 5.35 6.00 22.70
N GLU A 27 4.70 6.98 22.09
CA GLU A 27 3.82 6.79 20.93
C GLU A 27 4.57 6.18 19.74
N LEU A 28 5.89 6.37 19.63
CA LEU A 28 6.71 5.77 18.58
C LEU A 28 6.67 4.23 18.58
N LEU A 29 6.45 3.61 19.75
CA LEU A 29 6.27 2.15 19.85
C LEU A 29 4.98 1.69 19.17
N PHE A 30 3.92 2.48 19.21
CA PHE A 30 2.67 2.16 18.54
C PHE A 30 2.81 2.28 17.02
N TYR A 31 3.57 3.28 16.54
CA TYR A 31 3.89 3.38 15.10
C TYR A 31 4.76 2.22 14.61
N LEU A 32 5.67 1.71 15.45
CA LEU A 32 6.41 0.50 15.16
C LEU A 32 5.47 -0.72 15.04
N ALA A 33 4.45 -0.82 15.91
CA ALA A 33 3.43 -1.86 15.82
C ALA A 33 2.60 -1.76 14.53
N VAL A 34 2.27 -0.54 14.06
CA VAL A 34 1.64 -0.33 12.74
C VAL A 34 2.53 -0.87 11.62
N GLY A 35 3.84 -0.54 11.65
CA GLY A 35 4.80 -1.04 10.68
C GLY A 35 4.89 -2.58 10.68
N ALA A 36 4.93 -3.19 11.88
CA ALA A 36 4.95 -4.64 12.03
C ALA A 36 3.67 -5.31 11.50
N LEU A 37 2.50 -4.74 11.77
CA LEU A 37 1.23 -5.25 11.22
C LEU A 37 1.20 -5.17 9.69
N CYS A 38 1.55 -4.02 9.13
CA CYS A 38 1.61 -3.82 7.68
C CYS A 38 2.62 -4.76 7.01
N SER A 39 3.72 -5.09 7.68
CA SER A 39 4.76 -6.00 7.18
C SER A 39 4.30 -7.45 7.02
N VAL A 40 3.29 -7.87 7.78
CA VAL A 40 2.69 -9.21 7.67
C VAL A 40 1.56 -9.21 6.65
N VAL A 41 0.69 -8.20 6.72
CA VAL A 41 -0.51 -8.14 5.87
C VAL A 41 -0.15 -7.84 4.42
N GLY A 42 0.88 -7.02 4.15
CA GLY A 42 1.35 -6.70 2.80
C GLY A 42 1.76 -7.94 2.00
N PRO A 43 2.73 -8.75 2.47
CA PRO A 43 3.10 -10.01 1.83
C PRO A 43 1.95 -11.02 1.71
N LEU A 44 1.05 -11.07 2.70
CA LEU A 44 -0.14 -11.91 2.62
C LEU A 44 -1.02 -11.51 1.42
N TRP A 45 -1.25 -10.21 1.25
CA TRP A 45 -2.00 -9.69 0.12
C TRP A 45 -1.30 -9.97 -1.21
N MET A 46 0.01 -9.71 -1.32
CA MET A 46 0.80 -10.00 -2.52
C MET A 46 0.67 -11.47 -2.94
N ASN A 47 0.84 -12.39 -1.99
CA ASN A 47 0.71 -13.82 -2.24
C ASN A 47 -0.71 -14.22 -2.66
N SER A 48 -1.74 -13.55 -2.11
CA SER A 48 -3.13 -13.78 -2.50
C SER A 48 -3.39 -13.38 -3.95
N VAL A 49 -2.88 -12.22 -4.37
CA VAL A 49 -2.96 -11.75 -5.77
C VAL A 49 -2.27 -12.73 -6.72
N LEU A 50 -1.04 -13.15 -6.41
CA LEU A 50 -0.24 -14.05 -7.26
C LEU A 50 -0.88 -15.43 -7.37
N LYS A 51 -1.36 -15.98 -6.25
CA LYS A 51 -2.05 -17.28 -6.24
C LYS A 51 -3.36 -17.24 -7.04
N LEU A 52 -4.17 -16.20 -6.85
CA LEU A 52 -5.43 -16.07 -7.58
C LEU A 52 -5.18 -15.86 -9.06
N ARG A 53 -4.15 -15.10 -9.45
CA ARG A 53 -3.75 -14.92 -10.84
C ARG A 53 -3.31 -16.24 -11.49
N ALA A 54 -2.46 -17.01 -10.82
CA ALA A 54 -2.04 -18.34 -11.30
C ALA A 54 -3.24 -19.31 -11.45
N LEU A 55 -4.19 -19.26 -10.51
CA LEU A 55 -5.41 -20.06 -10.55
C LEU A 55 -6.29 -19.66 -11.74
N ASN A 56 -6.49 -18.37 -11.96
CA ASN A 56 -7.27 -17.83 -13.07
C ASN A 56 -6.69 -18.28 -14.43
N LEU A 57 -5.36 -18.19 -14.60
CA LEU A 57 -4.68 -18.64 -15.82
C LEU A 57 -4.86 -20.14 -16.05
N LYS A 58 -4.82 -20.94 -14.98
CA LYS A 58 -4.99 -22.39 -15.04
C LYS A 58 -6.43 -22.80 -15.38
N ILE A 59 -7.43 -22.19 -14.72
CA ILE A 59 -8.86 -22.55 -14.90
C ILE A 59 -9.35 -22.12 -16.27
N PHE A 60 -9.09 -20.89 -16.66
CA PHE A 60 -9.64 -20.32 -17.89
C PHE A 60 -8.75 -20.55 -19.11
N LYS A 61 -7.64 -21.30 -18.99
CA LYS A 61 -6.74 -21.65 -20.10
C LYS A 61 -6.37 -20.44 -20.99
N GLY A 62 -6.22 -19.27 -20.39
CA GLY A 62 -5.85 -18.03 -21.09
C GLY A 62 -7.02 -17.27 -21.73
N HIS A 63 -8.28 -17.67 -21.53
CA HIS A 63 -9.44 -16.88 -21.97
C HIS A 63 -9.63 -15.64 -21.12
N LYS A 64 -8.89 -14.57 -21.45
CA LYS A 64 -8.84 -13.31 -20.69
C LYS A 64 -10.23 -12.70 -20.46
N LEU A 65 -11.11 -12.75 -21.47
CA LEU A 65 -12.45 -12.17 -21.39
C LEU A 65 -13.30 -12.80 -20.26
N SER A 66 -13.23 -14.13 -20.11
CA SER A 66 -13.97 -14.83 -19.05
C SER A 66 -13.49 -14.44 -17.64
N ILE A 67 -12.17 -14.26 -17.47
CA ILE A 67 -11.60 -13.80 -16.20
C ILE A 67 -12.06 -12.38 -15.89
N ILE A 68 -12.07 -11.51 -16.89
CA ILE A 68 -12.52 -10.11 -16.75
C ILE A 68 -14.01 -10.05 -16.40
N MET A 69 -14.86 -10.83 -17.06
CA MET A 69 -16.29 -10.88 -16.76
C MET A 69 -16.57 -11.39 -15.34
N LEU A 70 -15.80 -12.41 -14.88
CA LEU A 70 -15.90 -12.90 -13.52
C LEU A 70 -15.48 -11.82 -12.51
N ALA A 71 -14.38 -11.12 -12.75
CA ALA A 71 -13.94 -10.02 -11.91
C ALA A 71 -14.98 -8.90 -11.84
N PHE A 72 -15.57 -8.54 -12.99
CA PHE A 72 -16.65 -7.54 -13.05
C PHE A 72 -17.86 -7.98 -12.23
N PHE A 73 -18.30 -9.24 -12.36
CA PHE A 73 -19.40 -9.78 -11.56
C PHE A 73 -19.14 -9.65 -10.05
N PHE A 74 -17.92 -10.03 -9.60
CA PHE A 74 -17.53 -9.87 -8.21
C PHE A 74 -17.55 -8.41 -7.75
N MET A 75 -17.13 -7.47 -8.61
CA MET A 75 -17.17 -6.04 -8.28
C MET A 75 -18.61 -5.54 -8.14
N VAL A 76 -19.54 -6.00 -8.96
CA VAL A 76 -20.97 -5.69 -8.82
C VAL A 76 -21.52 -6.21 -7.49
N VAL A 77 -21.14 -7.42 -7.07
CA VAL A 77 -21.55 -7.96 -5.77
C VAL A 77 -20.99 -7.13 -4.62
N ILE A 78 -19.71 -6.76 -4.66
CA ILE A 78 -19.07 -5.91 -3.64
C ILE A 78 -19.76 -4.54 -3.57
N SER A 79 -20.17 -3.98 -4.71
CA SER A 79 -20.86 -2.68 -4.75
C SER A 79 -22.22 -2.67 -4.02
N GLN A 80 -22.88 -3.82 -3.91
CA GLN A 80 -24.12 -3.94 -3.18
C GLN A 80 -23.90 -3.98 -1.64
N ILE A 81 -22.69 -4.35 -1.21
CA ILE A 81 -22.33 -4.40 0.22
C ILE A 81 -21.92 -3.02 0.69
N ASP A 82 -20.91 -2.43 0.03
CA ASP A 82 -20.43 -1.09 0.31
C ASP A 82 -19.79 -0.44 -0.93
N PRO A 83 -20.43 0.61 -1.51
CA PRO A 83 -19.88 1.32 -2.65
C PRO A 83 -18.52 2.00 -2.39
N ALA A 84 -18.20 2.33 -1.13
CA ALA A 84 -16.93 2.97 -0.76
C ALA A 84 -15.70 2.06 -0.98
N ALA A 85 -15.91 0.74 -1.06
CA ALA A 85 -14.85 -0.21 -1.39
C ALA A 85 -14.48 -0.22 -2.88
N LEU A 86 -15.29 0.37 -3.75
CA LEU A 86 -15.08 0.43 -5.19
C LEU A 86 -14.11 1.55 -5.60
N GLY A 87 -13.67 1.50 -6.85
CA GLY A 87 -12.80 2.50 -7.45
C GLY A 87 -11.46 2.64 -6.74
N SER A 88 -10.94 3.86 -6.65
CA SER A 88 -9.67 4.16 -5.98
C SER A 88 -9.74 4.07 -4.45
N GLY A 89 -10.92 4.24 -3.87
CA GLY A 89 -11.12 4.33 -2.41
C GLY A 89 -10.75 5.68 -1.83
N HIS A 90 -10.71 6.74 -2.66
CA HIS A 90 -10.26 8.08 -2.25
C HIS A 90 -11.07 8.64 -1.08
N HIS A 91 -12.40 8.57 -1.14
CA HIS A 91 -13.28 9.07 -0.08
C HIS A 91 -13.05 8.32 1.25
N ALA A 92 -13.00 6.99 1.22
CA ALA A 92 -12.77 6.22 2.43
C ALA A 92 -11.36 6.45 3.01
N LEU A 93 -10.36 6.70 2.14
CA LEU A 93 -9.04 7.11 2.57
C LEU A 93 -9.08 8.48 3.27
N GLU A 94 -9.74 9.47 2.68
CA GLU A 94 -9.88 10.82 3.25
C GLU A 94 -10.64 10.78 4.60
N ASP A 95 -11.73 10.02 4.69
CA ASP A 95 -12.48 9.83 5.93
C ASP A 95 -11.61 9.20 7.04
N ALA A 96 -10.71 8.28 6.69
CA ALA A 96 -9.78 7.69 7.64
C ALA A 96 -8.72 8.71 8.11
N LEU A 97 -8.18 9.52 7.20
CA LEU A 97 -7.20 10.56 7.51
C LEU A 97 -7.79 11.66 8.42
N LEU A 98 -9.06 12.00 8.21
CA LEU A 98 -9.81 12.95 9.02
C LEU A 98 -10.36 12.34 10.32
N SER A 99 -10.08 11.07 10.62
CA SER A 99 -10.59 10.37 11.80
C SER A 99 -12.12 10.35 11.90
N LEU A 100 -12.81 10.39 10.76
CA LEU A 100 -14.27 10.38 10.71
C LEU A 100 -14.86 8.99 10.98
N ILE A 101 -14.11 7.93 10.65
CA ILE A 101 -14.52 6.55 10.85
C ILE A 101 -14.00 6.07 12.22
N LYS A 102 -14.88 6.03 13.22
CA LYS A 102 -14.55 5.61 14.59
C LYS A 102 -14.85 4.14 14.88
N ASP A 103 -15.74 3.52 14.11
CA ASP A 103 -16.14 2.13 14.35
C ASP A 103 -15.14 1.16 13.73
N ASN A 104 -14.45 0.38 14.57
CA ASN A 104 -13.48 -0.63 14.15
C ASN A 104 -14.09 -1.67 13.21
N LYS A 105 -15.39 -1.96 13.32
CA LYS A 105 -16.08 -2.91 12.43
C LYS A 105 -16.19 -2.34 11.01
N VAL A 106 -16.50 -1.05 10.88
CA VAL A 106 -16.58 -0.38 9.58
C VAL A 106 -15.21 -0.34 8.92
N ILE A 107 -14.16 0.04 9.66
CA ILE A 107 -12.78 0.09 9.15
C ILE A 107 -12.33 -1.31 8.68
N LEU A 108 -12.58 -2.34 9.49
CA LEU A 108 -12.23 -3.71 9.14
C LEU A 108 -13.01 -4.21 7.91
N THR A 109 -14.29 -3.87 7.82
CA THR A 109 -15.13 -4.24 6.67
C THR A 109 -14.60 -3.58 5.40
N LEU A 110 -14.33 -2.28 5.42
CA LEU A 110 -13.75 -1.55 4.29
C LEU A 110 -12.38 -2.11 3.88
N PHE A 111 -11.53 -2.44 4.86
CA PHE A 111 -10.25 -3.08 4.60
C PHE A 111 -10.41 -4.43 3.89
N VAL A 112 -11.27 -5.32 4.41
CA VAL A 112 -11.50 -6.66 3.84
C VAL A 112 -12.12 -6.56 2.44
N LEU A 113 -13.12 -5.73 2.26
CA LEU A 113 -13.73 -5.51 0.95
C LEU A 113 -12.72 -4.95 -0.06
N LYS A 114 -11.86 -4.01 0.37
CA LYS A 114 -10.80 -3.47 -0.50
C LYS A 114 -9.74 -4.51 -0.81
N PHE A 115 -9.32 -5.27 0.18
CA PHE A 115 -8.38 -6.38 0.01
C PHE A 115 -8.88 -7.37 -1.06
N ILE A 116 -10.14 -7.81 -0.96
CA ILE A 116 -10.76 -8.74 -1.90
C ILE A 116 -10.92 -8.10 -3.28
N SER A 117 -11.51 -6.89 -3.35
CA SER A 117 -11.79 -6.22 -4.62
C SER A 117 -10.50 -5.97 -5.42
N THR A 118 -9.45 -5.47 -4.75
CA THR A 118 -8.16 -5.23 -5.41
C THR A 118 -7.49 -6.54 -5.84
N THR A 119 -7.57 -7.60 -5.01
CA THR A 119 -7.06 -8.93 -5.35
C THR A 119 -7.75 -9.50 -6.58
N VAL A 120 -9.07 -9.44 -6.65
CA VAL A 120 -9.85 -9.95 -7.77
C VAL A 120 -9.58 -9.15 -9.06
N CYS A 121 -9.62 -7.82 -8.97
CA CYS A 121 -9.35 -6.95 -10.12
C CYS A 121 -7.94 -7.15 -10.67
N TYR A 122 -6.94 -7.14 -9.79
CA TYR A 122 -5.55 -7.21 -10.23
C TYR A 122 -5.16 -8.60 -10.74
N SER A 123 -5.74 -9.66 -10.17
CA SER A 123 -5.54 -11.04 -10.64
C SER A 123 -6.18 -11.32 -12.00
N SER A 124 -7.10 -10.48 -12.47
CA SER A 124 -7.72 -10.60 -13.79
C SER A 124 -6.79 -10.26 -14.95
N GLY A 125 -5.64 -9.63 -14.67
CA GLY A 125 -4.66 -9.20 -15.68
C GLY A 125 -5.06 -7.93 -16.44
N ILE A 126 -6.07 -7.20 -15.96
CA ILE A 126 -6.37 -5.85 -16.44
C ILE A 126 -5.31 -4.89 -15.90
N SER A 127 -4.81 -4.02 -16.76
CA SER A 127 -3.91 -2.95 -16.34
C SER A 127 -4.63 -2.01 -15.36
N GLY A 128 -4.09 -1.85 -14.17
CA GLY A 128 -4.65 -0.98 -13.13
C GLY A 128 -3.57 -0.48 -12.18
N GLY A 129 -3.85 0.64 -11.50
CA GLY A 129 -2.95 1.21 -10.50
C GLY A 129 -3.15 0.55 -9.15
N LEU A 130 -2.04 0.16 -8.50
CA LEU A 130 -2.06 -0.35 -7.12
C LEU A 130 -1.84 0.74 -6.08
N PHE A 131 -1.49 1.95 -6.51
CA PHE A 131 -1.11 3.03 -5.65
C PHE A 131 -2.18 3.40 -4.60
N LEU A 132 -3.31 3.95 -5.04
CA LEU A 132 -4.39 4.35 -4.12
C LEU A 132 -5.00 3.18 -3.33
N PRO A 133 -5.24 2.00 -3.92
CA PRO A 133 -5.69 0.84 -3.15
C PRO A 133 -4.75 0.43 -2.02
N THR A 134 -3.43 0.48 -2.25
CA THR A 134 -2.45 0.14 -1.19
C THR A 134 -2.42 1.19 -0.09
N LEU A 135 -2.50 2.47 -0.46
CA LEU A 135 -2.60 3.56 0.52
C LEU A 135 -3.85 3.42 1.39
N MET A 136 -5.02 3.17 0.77
CA MET A 136 -6.27 2.97 1.50
C MET A 136 -6.18 1.78 2.47
N MET A 137 -5.69 0.62 2.01
CA MET A 137 -5.52 -0.54 2.88
C MET A 137 -4.59 -0.24 4.06
N GLY A 138 -3.49 0.48 3.80
CA GLY A 138 -2.56 0.91 4.85
C GLY A 138 -3.20 1.88 5.83
N ALA A 139 -3.97 2.86 5.35
CA ALA A 139 -4.69 3.81 6.20
C ALA A 139 -5.70 3.10 7.12
N MET A 140 -6.47 2.13 6.59
CA MET A 140 -7.41 1.35 7.40
C MET A 140 -6.70 0.54 8.49
N LEU A 141 -5.56 -0.11 8.18
CA LEU A 141 -4.76 -0.83 9.18
C LEU A 141 -4.20 0.11 10.24
N GLY A 142 -3.68 1.28 9.83
CA GLY A 142 -3.21 2.32 10.73
C GLY A 142 -4.33 2.80 11.67
N SER A 143 -5.50 3.13 11.11
CA SER A 143 -6.67 3.55 11.89
C SER A 143 -7.14 2.49 12.88
N LEU A 144 -7.12 1.20 12.52
CA LEU A 144 -7.44 0.11 13.45
C LEU A 144 -6.50 0.09 14.65
N VAL A 145 -5.19 0.18 14.40
CA VAL A 145 -4.20 0.24 15.49
C VAL A 145 -4.38 1.51 16.31
N GLY A 146 -4.58 2.66 15.65
CA GLY A 146 -4.82 3.94 16.30
C GLY A 146 -6.03 3.91 17.23
N ASN A 147 -7.17 3.37 16.78
CA ASN A 147 -8.36 3.21 17.60
C ASN A 147 -8.12 2.33 18.82
N VAL A 148 -7.48 1.16 18.63
CA VAL A 148 -7.14 0.26 19.74
C VAL A 148 -6.19 0.93 20.73
N CYS A 149 -5.15 1.57 20.25
CA CYS A 149 -4.20 2.28 21.11
C CYS A 149 -4.87 3.43 21.87
N HIS A 150 -5.76 4.17 21.21
CA HIS A 150 -6.47 5.28 21.85
C HIS A 150 -7.46 4.79 22.92
N GLU A 151 -8.08 3.63 22.74
CA GLU A 151 -8.97 3.05 23.75
C GLU A 151 -8.22 2.63 25.03
N PHE A 152 -6.99 2.06 24.89
CA PHE A 152 -6.20 1.62 26.04
C PHE A 152 -5.32 2.71 26.64
N TYR A 153 -4.85 3.66 25.83
CA TYR A 153 -3.88 4.70 26.24
C TYR A 153 -4.25 6.09 25.71
N PRO A 154 -5.42 6.67 26.11
CA PRO A 154 -5.91 7.93 25.55
C PRO A 154 -4.98 9.13 25.82
N ASN A 155 -4.15 9.05 26.88
CA ASN A 155 -3.26 10.15 27.28
C ASN A 155 -1.90 10.15 26.54
N ILE A 156 -1.58 9.06 25.80
CA ILE A 156 -0.29 8.90 25.11
C ILE A 156 -0.50 9.00 23.60
N THR A 157 -1.67 8.60 23.11
CA THR A 157 -1.99 8.55 21.69
C THR A 157 -2.47 9.89 21.17
N SER A 158 -1.91 10.32 20.07
CA SER A 158 -2.36 11.46 19.30
C SER A 158 -3.62 11.15 18.49
N ASN A 159 -3.89 11.95 17.48
CA ASN A 159 -5.02 11.77 16.59
C ASN A 159 -4.94 10.45 15.79
N ILE A 160 -6.05 9.73 15.67
CA ILE A 160 -6.17 8.47 14.90
C ILE A 160 -5.76 8.65 13.43
N GLY A 161 -6.00 9.84 12.86
CA GLY A 161 -5.56 10.17 11.50
C GLY A 161 -4.05 10.09 11.31
N ALA A 162 -3.24 10.37 12.34
CA ALA A 162 -1.80 10.19 12.27
C ALA A 162 -1.41 8.71 12.08
N TYR A 163 -2.10 7.81 12.76
CA TYR A 163 -1.93 6.36 12.58
C TYR A 163 -2.34 5.91 11.19
N ALA A 164 -3.41 6.50 10.62
CA ALA A 164 -3.82 6.24 9.24
C ALA A 164 -2.72 6.66 8.25
N ILE A 165 -2.14 7.85 8.40
CA ILE A 165 -1.05 8.35 7.55
C ILE A 165 0.17 7.43 7.63
N VAL A 166 0.57 7.06 8.84
CA VAL A 166 1.72 6.17 9.05
C VAL A 166 1.45 4.78 8.48
N GLY A 167 0.25 4.25 8.67
CA GLY A 167 -0.17 2.97 8.09
C GLY A 167 -0.17 2.98 6.56
N MET A 168 -0.62 4.08 5.96
CA MET A 168 -0.59 4.31 4.52
C MET A 168 0.82 4.13 3.95
N GLY A 169 1.81 4.79 4.57
CA GLY A 169 3.21 4.68 4.15
C GLY A 169 3.80 3.29 4.41
N ALA A 170 3.57 2.74 5.60
CA ALA A 170 4.11 1.46 6.01
C ALA A 170 3.63 0.29 5.13
N TYR A 171 2.34 0.28 4.78
CA TYR A 171 1.79 -0.75 3.89
C TYR A 171 2.34 -0.63 2.47
N PHE A 172 2.46 0.60 1.95
CA PHE A 172 3.08 0.85 0.65
C PHE A 172 4.54 0.38 0.65
N ALA A 173 5.31 0.69 1.69
CA ALA A 173 6.70 0.24 1.82
C ALA A 173 6.81 -1.29 1.85
N ALA A 174 5.86 -2.01 2.48
CA ALA A 174 5.83 -3.47 2.51
C ALA A 174 5.56 -4.11 1.15
N VAL A 175 4.66 -3.49 0.34
CA VAL A 175 4.17 -4.07 -0.92
C VAL A 175 5.02 -3.66 -2.11
N ILE A 176 5.39 -2.39 -2.20
CA ILE A 176 6.13 -1.82 -3.35
C ILE A 176 7.65 -1.91 -3.15
N ARG A 177 8.10 -2.13 -1.91
CA ARG A 177 9.53 -2.23 -1.57
C ARG A 177 10.34 -0.95 -1.75
N ALA A 178 9.69 0.19 -1.63
CA ALA A 178 10.30 1.51 -1.78
C ALA A 178 10.04 2.38 -0.53
N PRO A 179 10.71 2.12 0.62
CA PRO A 179 10.43 2.83 1.87
C PRO A 179 10.71 4.32 1.79
N PHE A 180 11.80 4.74 1.15
CA PHE A 180 12.13 6.17 1.00
C PHE A 180 11.14 6.90 0.09
N THR A 181 10.76 6.28 -1.03
CA THR A 181 9.72 6.83 -1.92
C THR A 181 8.40 6.97 -1.17
N SER A 182 8.05 6.01 -0.34
CA SER A 182 6.85 6.05 0.48
C SER A 182 6.86 7.24 1.45
N ILE A 183 7.97 7.50 2.12
CA ILE A 183 8.11 8.63 3.05
C ILE A 183 7.90 9.94 2.34
N ILE A 184 8.65 10.17 1.25
CA ILE A 184 8.60 11.42 0.47
C ILE A 184 7.19 11.64 -0.09
N MET A 185 6.58 10.58 -0.61
CA MET A 185 5.28 10.65 -1.23
C MET A 185 4.17 10.96 -0.22
N VAL A 186 4.16 10.28 0.92
CA VAL A 186 3.19 10.54 1.98
C VAL A 186 3.37 11.95 2.53
N PHE A 187 4.62 12.39 2.72
CA PHE A 187 4.93 13.77 3.09
C PHE A 187 4.40 14.78 2.07
N GLU A 188 4.58 14.54 0.77
CA GLU A 188 4.09 15.45 -0.27
C GLU A 188 2.55 15.51 -0.30
N LEU A 189 1.87 14.40 0.01
CA LEU A 189 0.40 14.31 0.07
C LEU A 189 -0.17 15.06 1.28
N THR A 190 0.52 15.02 2.44
CA THR A 190 0.05 15.58 3.72
C THR A 190 0.64 16.94 4.06
N ARG A 191 1.87 17.22 3.60
CA ARG A 191 2.68 18.41 3.89
C ARG A 191 2.91 18.67 5.38
N ASP A 192 2.80 17.64 6.21
CA ASP A 192 3.08 17.72 7.64
C ASP A 192 4.47 17.15 7.96
N TYR A 193 5.37 18.02 8.44
CA TYR A 193 6.73 17.63 8.83
C TYR A 193 6.77 16.82 10.13
N ASN A 194 5.81 17.00 11.01
CA ASN A 194 5.82 16.35 12.33
C ASN A 194 5.62 14.84 12.21
N ILE A 195 4.92 14.38 11.14
CA ILE A 195 4.66 12.97 10.91
C ILE A 195 5.87 12.21 10.32
N MET A 196 6.94 12.92 9.88
CA MET A 196 8.06 12.27 9.18
C MET A 196 8.76 11.23 10.04
N LEU A 197 9.02 11.53 11.33
CA LEU A 197 9.71 10.59 12.22
C LEU A 197 8.91 9.31 12.46
N PRO A 198 7.62 9.36 12.86
CA PRO A 198 6.75 8.19 12.93
C PRO A 198 6.70 7.39 11.62
N LEU A 199 6.58 8.09 10.50
CA LEU A 199 6.52 7.49 9.17
C LEU A 199 7.81 6.74 8.80
N MET A 200 8.98 7.33 9.11
CA MET A 200 10.28 6.68 8.89
C MET A 200 10.40 5.39 9.69
N ILE A 201 10.05 5.42 10.98
CA ILE A 201 10.13 4.24 11.85
C ILE A 201 9.23 3.12 11.33
N ALA A 202 7.97 3.42 11.03
CA ALA A 202 7.01 2.44 10.57
C ALA A 202 7.37 1.87 9.18
N ASN A 203 7.78 2.72 8.24
CA ASN A 203 8.12 2.30 6.87
C ASN A 203 9.37 1.42 6.84
N ILE A 204 10.41 1.81 7.57
CA ILE A 204 11.66 1.03 7.66
C ILE A 204 11.37 -0.33 8.32
N THR A 205 10.64 -0.33 9.45
CA THR A 205 10.24 -1.56 10.14
C THR A 205 9.44 -2.46 9.22
N SER A 206 8.45 -1.89 8.51
CA SER A 206 7.60 -2.63 7.59
C SER A 206 8.40 -3.23 6.44
N TYR A 207 9.33 -2.48 5.85
CA TYR A 207 10.22 -2.94 4.79
C TYR A 207 11.10 -4.10 5.27
N PHE A 208 11.81 -3.95 6.39
CA PHE A 208 12.74 -4.98 6.88
C PHE A 208 12.03 -6.28 7.26
N ILE A 209 10.90 -6.21 7.93
CA ILE A 209 10.17 -7.41 8.32
C ILE A 209 9.54 -8.08 7.09
N SER A 210 8.89 -7.30 6.21
CA SER A 210 8.25 -7.86 5.02
C SER A 210 9.26 -8.48 4.04
N SER A 211 10.54 -7.98 4.02
CA SER A 211 11.61 -8.56 3.18
C SER A 211 11.98 -9.99 3.56
N LYS A 212 11.70 -10.40 4.80
CA LYS A 212 11.91 -11.79 5.23
C LYS A 212 10.82 -12.76 4.77
N PHE A 213 9.62 -12.24 4.44
CA PHE A 213 8.48 -13.08 4.03
C PHE A 213 8.36 -13.22 2.51
N THR A 214 8.82 -12.23 1.75
CA THR A 214 8.75 -12.24 0.28
C THR A 214 10.00 -11.60 -0.30
N THR A 215 10.42 -12.05 -1.47
CA THR A 215 11.48 -11.45 -2.27
C THR A 215 10.84 -10.52 -3.32
N GLY A 216 11.39 -9.33 -3.51
CA GLY A 216 10.94 -8.38 -4.52
C GLY A 216 9.62 -7.67 -4.23
N SER A 217 9.33 -6.68 -5.05
CA SER A 217 8.07 -5.93 -5.07
C SER A 217 6.94 -6.72 -5.73
N ILE A 218 5.69 -6.29 -5.53
CA ILE A 218 4.53 -6.89 -6.24
C ILE A 218 4.71 -6.84 -7.76
N TYR A 219 5.30 -5.76 -8.30
CA TYR A 219 5.51 -5.59 -9.73
C TYR A 219 6.55 -6.57 -10.28
N GLU A 220 7.68 -6.76 -9.60
CA GLU A 220 8.70 -7.73 -9.96
C GLU A 220 8.12 -9.15 -9.99
N ARG A 221 7.39 -9.53 -8.95
CA ARG A 221 6.78 -10.87 -8.86
C ARG A 221 5.71 -11.13 -9.91
N ILE A 222 4.98 -10.11 -10.34
CA ILE A 222 4.02 -10.25 -11.45
C ILE A 222 4.76 -10.40 -12.77
N SER A 223 5.83 -9.61 -12.99
CA SER A 223 6.67 -9.74 -14.18
C SER A 223 7.32 -11.11 -14.27
N GLU A 224 7.81 -11.66 -13.16
CA GLU A 224 8.32 -13.04 -13.09
C GLU A 224 7.26 -14.06 -13.49
N GLN A 225 6.00 -13.91 -13.03
CA GLN A 225 4.90 -14.77 -13.47
C GLN A 225 4.59 -14.69 -14.97
N ASP A 226 4.87 -13.53 -15.59
CA ASP A 226 4.73 -13.32 -17.03
C ASP A 226 5.96 -13.80 -17.83
N GLY A 227 6.96 -14.35 -17.14
CA GLY A 227 8.22 -14.82 -17.78
C GLY A 227 9.17 -13.67 -18.11
N ILE A 228 8.93 -12.47 -17.59
CA ILE A 228 9.79 -11.32 -17.78
C ILE A 228 10.71 -11.20 -16.56
N HIS A 229 11.97 -11.51 -16.72
CA HIS A 229 12.99 -11.28 -15.70
C HIS A 229 13.44 -9.83 -15.78
N LEU A 230 13.06 -9.05 -14.78
CA LEU A 230 13.60 -7.70 -14.60
C LEU A 230 14.95 -7.82 -13.89
N PRO A 231 15.99 -7.12 -14.35
CA PRO A 231 17.27 -7.13 -13.65
C PRO A 231 17.04 -6.63 -12.22
N SER A 232 17.34 -7.48 -11.25
CA SER A 232 17.27 -7.12 -9.83
C SER A 232 18.48 -6.25 -9.48
N ARG A 233 18.38 -5.47 -8.39
CA ARG A 233 19.54 -4.70 -7.88
C ARG A 233 20.70 -5.60 -7.41
N GLU A 234 20.44 -6.90 -7.27
CA GLU A 234 21.41 -7.93 -6.88
C GLU A 234 21.99 -8.67 -8.09
N ASP A 235 21.44 -8.45 -9.30
CA ASP A 235 22.07 -8.95 -10.50
C ASP A 235 23.39 -8.21 -10.66
N HIS A 236 24.47 -8.95 -10.53
CA HIS A 236 25.81 -8.46 -10.85
C HIS A 236 25.77 -7.79 -12.22
N ASP A 237 26.44 -6.65 -12.32
CA ASP A 237 26.53 -5.88 -13.56
C ASP A 237 26.88 -6.86 -14.68
N VAL A 238 25.94 -7.10 -15.60
CA VAL A 238 26.13 -8.08 -16.70
C VAL A 238 27.42 -7.73 -17.47
N LEU A 239 27.81 -6.46 -17.40
CA LEU A 239 29.07 -5.96 -17.99
C LEU A 239 30.32 -6.48 -17.24
N GLU A 240 30.24 -6.82 -15.95
CA GLU A 240 31.37 -7.43 -15.22
C GLU A 240 31.60 -8.90 -15.61
N THR A 241 30.56 -9.57 -16.12
CA THR A 241 30.66 -10.98 -16.54
C THR A 241 30.91 -11.15 -18.02
N LEU A 242 30.73 -10.11 -18.83
CA LEU A 242 31.03 -10.15 -20.27
C LEU A 242 32.56 -10.03 -20.51
N LEU A 243 33.14 -11.11 -20.99
CA LEU A 243 34.52 -11.08 -21.48
C LEU A 243 34.57 -10.33 -22.82
N VAL A 244 35.64 -9.60 -23.04
CA VAL A 244 35.88 -8.84 -24.29
C VAL A 244 35.76 -9.77 -25.51
N GLU A 245 36.13 -11.04 -25.37
CA GLU A 245 36.07 -12.07 -26.41
C GLU A 245 34.60 -12.40 -26.81
N GLU A 246 33.65 -12.27 -25.90
CA GLU A 246 32.22 -12.52 -26.19
C GLU A 246 31.55 -11.32 -26.88
N ALA A 247 32.10 -10.13 -26.69
CA ALA A 247 31.63 -8.90 -27.32
C ALA A 247 32.24 -8.65 -28.72
N MET A 248 33.28 -9.38 -29.10
CA MET A 248 33.89 -9.28 -30.40
C MET A 248 33.11 -10.12 -31.44
N ILE A 249 32.48 -9.41 -32.38
CA ILE A 249 31.92 -10.03 -33.59
C ILE A 249 33.11 -10.43 -34.49
N THR A 250 33.31 -11.75 -34.66
CA THR A 250 34.22 -12.29 -35.65
C THR A 250 33.61 -12.28 -37.05
#